data_990b811bd3987dd495d4e505ae78e291
#
_entry.id   990b811bd3987dd495d4e505ae78e291
#
_cell.length_a   1.000
_cell.length_b   1.000
_cell.length_c   1.000
_cell.angle_alpha   90.00
_cell.angle_beta   90.00
_cell.angle_gamma   90.00
#
_symmetry.space_group_name_H-M   'P 1'
#
loop_
_entity.id
_entity.type
_entity.pdbx_description
1 polymer ?
#
loop_
_entity_poly.entity_id
_entity_poly.type
_entity_poly.pdbx_seq_one_letter_code
_entity_poly.pdbx_strand_id
1 'polypeptide(L)'
;MSDFRLLAIHAHPDDESSKGAATTARYAAEGADVMVLTCTGGERGDIINPAMDRPGVKENMAEVRREEMAKAARALGVQHQWLGHVDSGLPDPEEGKSMEDFLPEGCFALMGDDAAAQEMVRVIRSFRPQVIITYDENGGYPHPDHLMVHRASMIAWEKAGDPDYHPELGEPWEPLKLYYSHGFVYQRMKMFHDLLLEEGKPSPYGPMLARWDTCLLY
;
A
#
# COMPACT_ATOMS: atom_id res chain seq x y z
N MET A 1 -0.45 15.47 -24.10
CA MET A 1 -0.31 14.52 -23.00
C MET A 1 0.21 15.31 -21.81
N SER A 2 -0.31 15.08 -20.64
CA SER A 2 0.12 15.76 -19.40
C SER A 2 1.52 15.24 -19.04
N ASP A 3 2.49 16.12 -18.75
CA ASP A 3 3.80 15.70 -18.23
C ASP A 3 3.73 15.32 -16.74
N PHE A 4 2.51 15.21 -16.20
CA PHE A 4 2.25 14.91 -14.81
C PHE A 4 2.33 13.40 -14.53
N ARG A 5 3.17 13.04 -13.57
CA ARG A 5 3.37 11.66 -13.10
C ARG A 5 3.06 11.54 -11.63
N LEU A 6 2.28 10.51 -11.29
CA LEU A 6 1.87 10.17 -9.94
C LEU A 6 2.36 8.76 -9.61
N LEU A 7 3.07 8.63 -8.50
CA LEU A 7 3.52 7.34 -7.95
C LEU A 7 2.73 7.04 -6.67
N ALA A 8 2.03 5.90 -6.62
CA ALA A 8 1.42 5.38 -5.41
C ALA A 8 2.23 4.18 -4.92
N ILE A 9 2.71 4.22 -3.66
CA ILE A 9 3.54 3.19 -3.06
C ILE A 9 2.70 2.43 -2.02
N HIS A 10 2.57 1.12 -2.22
CA HIS A 10 1.76 0.22 -1.40
C HIS A 10 2.54 -1.00 -0.95
N ALA A 11 2.15 -1.57 0.19
CA ALA A 11 2.76 -2.77 0.73
C ALA A 11 2.33 -4.03 -0.02
N HIS A 12 1.01 -4.18 -0.24
CA HIS A 12 0.41 -5.40 -0.76
C HIS A 12 -0.46 -5.16 -1.99
N PRO A 13 -0.66 -6.18 -2.84
CA PRO A 13 -1.71 -6.12 -3.87
C PRO A 13 -3.09 -6.14 -3.19
N ASP A 14 -3.92 -5.19 -3.45
CA ASP A 14 -5.24 -4.77 -2.95
C ASP A 14 -5.25 -3.38 -2.28
N ASP A 15 -4.12 -2.91 -1.80
CA ASP A 15 -4.00 -1.58 -1.18
C ASP A 15 -4.34 -0.47 -2.18
N GLU A 16 -3.92 -0.60 -3.44
CA GLU A 16 -4.25 0.33 -4.53
C GLU A 16 -5.74 0.45 -4.76
N SER A 17 -6.46 -0.66 -4.55
CA SER A 17 -7.91 -0.73 -4.71
C SER A 17 -8.67 -0.17 -3.50
N SER A 18 -8.18 -0.40 -2.30
CA SER A 18 -8.81 0.03 -1.04
C SER A 18 -8.45 1.45 -0.63
N LYS A 19 -7.26 1.94 -0.97
CA LYS A 19 -6.66 3.17 -0.44
C LYS A 19 -6.33 4.25 -1.49
N GLY A 20 -6.97 4.28 -2.62
CA GLY A 20 -6.67 5.36 -3.58
C GLY A 20 -7.16 5.12 -4.99
N ALA A 21 -7.90 4.05 -5.24
CA ALA A 21 -8.37 3.66 -6.56
C ALA A 21 -9.03 4.79 -7.35
N ALA A 22 -9.95 5.54 -6.72
CA ALA A 22 -10.65 6.63 -7.37
C ALA A 22 -9.70 7.77 -7.80
N THR A 23 -8.67 8.05 -7.01
CA THR A 23 -7.68 9.08 -7.32
C THR A 23 -6.80 8.64 -8.47
N THR A 24 -6.21 7.45 -8.40
CA THR A 24 -5.30 6.94 -9.43
C THR A 24 -6.02 6.74 -10.77
N ALA A 25 -7.23 6.15 -10.76
CA ALA A 25 -8.04 5.98 -11.96
C ALA A 25 -8.45 7.32 -12.59
N ARG A 26 -8.78 8.31 -11.78
CA ARG A 26 -9.13 9.66 -12.27
C ARG A 26 -7.96 10.31 -12.98
N TYR A 27 -6.78 10.36 -12.34
CA TYR A 27 -5.62 10.97 -12.95
C TYR A 27 -5.16 10.23 -14.21
N ALA A 28 -5.23 8.90 -14.23
CA ALA A 28 -4.97 8.12 -15.42
C ALA A 28 -5.94 8.45 -16.56
N ALA A 29 -7.24 8.54 -16.26
CA ALA A 29 -8.26 8.92 -17.24
C ALA A 29 -8.11 10.37 -17.75
N GLU A 30 -7.55 11.28 -16.95
CA GLU A 30 -7.22 12.65 -17.34
C GLU A 30 -5.89 12.76 -18.12
N GLY A 31 -5.22 11.64 -18.38
CA GLY A 31 -4.02 11.54 -19.21
C GLY A 31 -2.71 11.72 -18.46
N ALA A 32 -2.69 11.60 -17.15
CA ALA A 32 -1.47 11.53 -16.36
C ALA A 32 -0.81 10.15 -16.47
N ASP A 33 0.51 10.08 -16.36
CA ASP A 33 1.22 8.84 -16.16
C ASP A 33 1.11 8.45 -14.68
N VAL A 34 0.40 7.37 -14.39
CA VAL A 34 0.22 6.87 -13.01
C VAL A 34 0.88 5.51 -12.86
N MET A 35 1.71 5.36 -11.82
CA MET A 35 2.33 4.10 -11.46
C MET A 35 1.94 3.69 -10.05
N VAL A 36 1.61 2.42 -9.87
CA VAL A 36 1.49 1.74 -8.57
C VAL A 36 2.73 0.90 -8.36
N LEU A 37 3.44 1.15 -7.26
CA LEU A 37 4.54 0.33 -6.78
C LEU A 37 4.04 -0.53 -5.62
N THR A 38 4.15 -1.86 -5.75
CA THR A 38 3.77 -2.81 -4.70
C THR A 38 5.01 -3.52 -4.16
N CYS A 39 5.22 -3.44 -2.84
CA CYS A 39 6.47 -3.90 -2.23
C CYS A 39 6.53 -5.42 -2.07
N THR A 40 5.43 -6.07 -1.69
CA THR A 40 5.37 -7.51 -1.42
C THR A 40 4.34 -8.23 -2.28
N GLY A 41 4.37 -9.56 -2.26
CA GLY A 41 3.41 -10.38 -3.01
C GLY A 41 2.03 -10.54 -2.33
N GLY A 42 1.89 -10.16 -1.05
CA GLY A 42 0.64 -10.35 -0.28
C GLY A 42 0.30 -11.83 -0.05
N GLU A 43 1.28 -12.72 -0.14
CA GLU A 43 1.10 -14.17 -0.12
C GLU A 43 0.74 -14.72 1.26
N ARG A 44 0.87 -13.90 2.32
CA ARG A 44 0.50 -14.27 3.69
C ARG A 44 -0.85 -13.68 4.14
N GLY A 45 -1.54 -13.02 3.23
CA GLY A 45 -2.87 -12.47 3.50
C GLY A 45 -3.94 -13.55 3.68
N ASP A 46 -4.96 -13.23 4.46
CA ASP A 46 -6.12 -14.11 4.67
C ASP A 46 -7.10 -14.05 3.50
N ILE A 47 -7.80 -15.16 3.27
CA ILE A 47 -8.91 -15.23 2.32
C ILE A 47 -10.17 -14.71 3.02
N ILE A 48 -10.46 -13.42 2.84
CA ILE A 48 -11.62 -12.77 3.48
C ILE A 48 -12.93 -13.07 2.71
N ASN A 49 -12.85 -13.25 1.39
CA ASN A 49 -14.04 -13.55 0.58
C ASN A 49 -14.30 -15.07 0.56
N PRO A 50 -15.40 -15.56 1.16
CA PRO A 50 -15.71 -16.99 1.19
C PRO A 50 -15.82 -17.63 -0.20
N ALA A 51 -16.14 -16.88 -1.25
CA ALA A 51 -16.18 -17.38 -2.62
C ALA A 51 -14.78 -17.71 -3.18
N MET A 52 -13.73 -17.20 -2.56
CA MET A 52 -12.33 -17.47 -2.89
C MET A 52 -11.72 -18.57 -2.02
N ASP A 53 -12.40 -19.00 -0.95
CA ASP A 53 -11.95 -20.12 -0.11
C ASP A 53 -12.24 -21.46 -0.84
N ARG A 54 -11.39 -21.76 -1.79
CA ARG A 54 -11.47 -22.92 -2.67
C ARG A 54 -10.12 -23.67 -2.67
N PRO A 55 -10.13 -25.00 -2.88
CA PRO A 55 -8.90 -25.78 -2.98
C PRO A 55 -7.91 -25.17 -3.99
N GLY A 56 -6.65 -25.06 -3.58
CA GLY A 56 -5.57 -24.54 -4.40
C GLY A 56 -5.37 -23.03 -4.34
N VAL A 57 -6.31 -22.23 -3.80
CA VAL A 57 -6.14 -20.77 -3.71
C VAL A 57 -5.09 -20.41 -2.67
N LYS A 58 -5.16 -20.99 -1.48
CA LYS A 58 -4.21 -20.71 -0.40
C LYS A 58 -2.78 -21.18 -0.74
N GLU A 59 -2.66 -22.35 -1.37
CA GLU A 59 -1.38 -22.90 -1.78
C GLU A 59 -0.72 -22.10 -2.92
N ASN A 60 -1.52 -21.41 -3.72
CA ASN A 60 -1.05 -20.60 -4.85
C ASN A 60 -1.30 -19.11 -4.66
N MET A 61 -1.37 -18.64 -3.43
CA MET A 61 -1.75 -17.25 -3.10
C MET A 61 -0.93 -16.21 -3.87
N ALA A 62 0.37 -16.40 -3.98
CA ALA A 62 1.24 -15.46 -4.70
C ALA A 62 0.84 -15.31 -6.18
N GLU A 63 0.45 -16.38 -6.85
CA GLU A 63 0.02 -16.33 -8.26
C GLU A 63 -1.38 -15.70 -8.37
N VAL A 64 -2.29 -16.09 -7.48
CA VAL A 64 -3.64 -15.50 -7.42
C VAL A 64 -3.54 -13.97 -7.24
N ARG A 65 -2.72 -13.51 -6.30
CA ARG A 65 -2.50 -12.07 -6.05
C ARG A 65 -1.86 -11.34 -7.23
N ARG A 66 -0.94 -12.00 -7.95
CA ARG A 66 -0.37 -11.43 -9.19
C ARG A 66 -1.42 -11.22 -10.28
N GLU A 67 -2.30 -12.19 -10.47
CA GLU A 67 -3.40 -12.07 -11.43
C GLU A 67 -4.40 -10.98 -11.03
N GLU A 68 -4.76 -10.90 -9.74
CA GLU A 68 -5.65 -9.87 -9.19
C GLU A 68 -5.06 -8.49 -9.40
N MET A 69 -3.79 -8.27 -9.04
CA MET A 69 -3.10 -7.00 -9.23
C MET A 69 -3.02 -6.61 -10.72
N ALA A 70 -2.75 -7.56 -11.60
CA ALA A 70 -2.73 -7.30 -13.03
C ALA A 70 -4.11 -6.89 -13.58
N LYS A 71 -5.20 -7.42 -13.02
CA LYS A 71 -6.58 -7.02 -13.36
C LYS A 71 -6.89 -5.64 -12.78
N ALA A 72 -6.49 -5.38 -11.54
CA ALA A 72 -6.68 -4.08 -10.88
C ALA A 72 -5.94 -2.96 -11.64
N ALA A 73 -4.66 -3.15 -11.98
CA ALA A 73 -3.89 -2.17 -12.74
C ALA A 73 -4.52 -1.83 -14.09
N ARG A 74 -5.02 -2.85 -14.81
CA ARG A 74 -5.76 -2.62 -16.07
C ARG A 74 -7.06 -1.85 -15.85
N ALA A 75 -7.82 -2.18 -14.80
CA ALA A 75 -9.08 -1.51 -14.49
C ALA A 75 -8.87 -0.05 -14.09
N LEU A 76 -7.80 0.24 -13.36
CA LEU A 76 -7.39 1.59 -12.96
C LEU A 76 -6.75 2.39 -14.12
N GLY A 77 -6.26 1.73 -15.15
CA GLY A 77 -5.53 2.36 -16.25
C GLY A 77 -4.12 2.81 -15.87
N VAL A 78 -3.49 2.14 -14.90
CA VAL A 78 -2.18 2.52 -14.34
C VAL A 78 -1.07 1.55 -14.75
N GLN A 79 0.18 2.04 -14.73
CA GLN A 79 1.36 1.18 -14.75
C GLN A 79 1.52 0.50 -13.38
N HIS A 80 2.09 -0.70 -13.37
CA HIS A 80 2.37 -1.41 -12.13
C HIS A 80 3.78 -1.97 -12.11
N GLN A 81 4.43 -1.87 -10.93
CA GLN A 81 5.75 -2.44 -10.68
C GLN A 81 5.78 -3.17 -9.33
N TRP A 82 6.41 -4.34 -9.30
CA TRP A 82 6.71 -5.07 -8.08
C TRP A 82 8.13 -4.77 -7.60
N LEU A 83 8.34 -4.63 -6.27
CA LEU A 83 9.67 -4.79 -5.66
C LEU A 83 10.00 -6.27 -5.45
N GLY A 84 9.00 -7.09 -5.12
CA GLY A 84 9.15 -8.55 -5.10
C GLY A 84 9.62 -9.12 -3.77
N HIS A 85 9.43 -8.39 -2.67
CA HIS A 85 9.76 -8.86 -1.33
C HIS A 85 8.73 -9.82 -0.77
N VAL A 86 9.17 -10.56 0.26
CA VAL A 86 8.30 -11.49 1.02
C VAL A 86 7.41 -10.67 1.96
N ASP A 87 6.12 -10.97 1.94
CA ASP A 87 5.12 -10.42 2.84
C ASP A 87 5.40 -10.84 4.30
N SER A 88 5.34 -9.88 5.23
CA SER A 88 5.51 -10.16 6.66
C SER A 88 4.32 -10.91 7.27
N GLY A 89 3.14 -10.80 6.66
CA GLY A 89 1.89 -11.12 7.32
C GLY A 89 1.57 -10.15 8.46
N LEU A 90 0.45 -10.38 9.10
CA LEU A 90 0.03 -9.65 10.29
C LEU A 90 -0.09 -10.64 11.46
N PRO A 91 1.02 -10.98 12.12
CA PRO A 91 0.98 -11.88 13.27
C PRO A 91 0.24 -11.23 14.44
N ASP A 92 -0.46 -12.07 15.22
CA ASP A 92 -1.05 -11.66 16.49
C ASP A 92 0.00 -11.94 17.60
N PRO A 93 0.68 -10.92 18.12
CA PRO A 93 1.76 -11.12 19.07
C PRO A 93 1.23 -11.65 20.39
N GLU A 94 1.89 -12.68 20.94
CA GLU A 94 1.60 -13.17 22.28
C GLU A 94 1.92 -12.07 23.32
N GLU A 95 1.19 -12.05 24.44
CA GLU A 95 1.39 -11.09 25.51
C GLU A 95 2.85 -11.10 26.00
N GLY A 96 3.47 -9.92 26.01
CA GLY A 96 4.86 -9.74 26.46
C GLY A 96 5.95 -10.02 25.41
N LYS A 97 5.56 -10.33 24.17
CA LYS A 97 6.49 -10.47 23.04
C LYS A 97 6.34 -9.33 22.03
N SER A 98 7.43 -9.01 21.33
CA SER A 98 7.42 -8.05 20.23
C SER A 98 6.77 -8.68 19.00
N MET A 99 6.11 -7.87 18.18
CA MET A 99 5.60 -8.33 16.88
C MET A 99 6.72 -8.86 15.99
N GLU A 100 7.89 -8.26 16.06
CA GLU A 100 9.08 -8.64 15.28
C GLU A 100 9.54 -10.08 15.54
N ASP A 101 9.30 -10.62 16.76
CA ASP A 101 9.64 -11.99 17.13
C ASP A 101 8.83 -13.05 16.33
N PHE A 102 7.76 -12.63 15.68
CA PHE A 102 6.85 -13.50 14.90
C PHE A 102 6.96 -13.28 13.39
N LEU A 103 7.76 -12.30 12.95
CA LEU A 103 7.92 -12.03 11.53
C LEU A 103 8.81 -13.10 10.87
N PRO A 104 8.47 -13.51 9.63
CA PRO A 104 9.29 -14.46 8.90
C PRO A 104 10.64 -13.85 8.54
N GLU A 105 11.70 -14.66 8.66
CA GLU A 105 13.04 -14.26 8.25
C GLU A 105 13.06 -13.82 6.78
N GLY A 106 13.71 -12.70 6.51
CA GLY A 106 13.85 -12.15 5.16
C GLY A 106 12.59 -11.48 4.61
N CYS A 107 11.54 -11.26 5.43
CA CYS A 107 10.38 -10.48 4.99
C CYS A 107 10.73 -8.98 4.84
N PHE A 108 9.89 -8.27 4.11
CA PHE A 108 10.07 -6.86 3.81
C PHE A 108 10.18 -5.99 5.06
N ALA A 109 9.37 -6.24 6.07
CA ALA A 109 9.37 -5.49 7.33
C ALA A 109 10.72 -5.56 8.09
N LEU A 110 11.54 -6.59 7.85
CA LEU A 110 12.86 -6.78 8.47
C LEU A 110 14.04 -6.36 7.58
N MET A 111 13.77 -5.83 6.39
CA MET A 111 14.81 -5.49 5.42
C MET A 111 15.75 -4.36 5.88
N GLY A 112 15.27 -3.48 6.73
CA GLY A 112 15.95 -2.24 7.12
C GLY A 112 15.54 -1.05 6.27
N ASP A 113 15.30 0.07 6.93
CA ASP A 113 14.64 1.25 6.34
C ASP A 113 15.43 1.82 5.14
N ASP A 114 16.76 1.93 5.28
CA ASP A 114 17.62 2.49 4.22
C ASP A 114 17.71 1.56 3.00
N ALA A 115 17.80 0.25 3.20
CA ALA A 115 17.83 -0.72 2.11
C ALA A 115 16.52 -0.70 1.30
N ALA A 116 15.37 -0.64 1.98
CA ALA A 116 14.08 -0.49 1.34
C ALA A 116 13.95 0.86 0.61
N ALA A 117 14.46 1.95 1.22
CA ALA A 117 14.47 3.27 0.62
C ALA A 117 15.29 3.35 -0.67
N GLN A 118 16.44 2.69 -0.76
CA GLN A 118 17.25 2.64 -1.97
C GLN A 118 16.47 2.09 -3.18
N GLU A 119 15.68 1.06 -2.98
CA GLU A 119 14.83 0.50 -4.05
C GLU A 119 13.76 1.49 -4.48
N MET A 120 13.12 2.19 -3.53
CA MET A 120 12.14 3.23 -3.83
C MET A 120 12.79 4.44 -4.54
N VAL A 121 14.01 4.86 -4.13
CA VAL A 121 14.77 5.92 -4.80
C VAL A 121 15.04 5.56 -6.26
N ARG A 122 15.43 4.31 -6.54
CA ARG A 122 15.60 3.84 -7.93
C ARG A 122 14.33 4.03 -8.76
N VAL A 123 13.16 3.67 -8.19
CA VAL A 123 11.88 3.85 -8.86
C VAL A 123 11.56 5.32 -9.05
N ILE A 124 11.72 6.15 -8.01
CA ILE A 124 11.46 7.59 -8.06
C ILE A 124 12.34 8.26 -9.14
N ARG A 125 13.63 7.97 -9.15
CA ARG A 125 14.57 8.54 -10.15
C ARG A 125 14.27 8.07 -11.57
N SER A 126 13.84 6.84 -11.75
CA SER A 126 13.47 6.28 -13.05
C SER A 126 12.13 6.82 -13.55
N PHE A 127 11.10 6.80 -12.73
CA PHE A 127 9.75 7.22 -13.11
C PHE A 127 9.57 8.74 -13.08
N ARG A 128 10.31 9.44 -12.19
CA ARG A 128 10.33 10.90 -12.06
C ARG A 128 8.95 11.50 -11.73
N PRO A 129 8.27 11.05 -10.67
CA PRO A 129 6.93 11.52 -10.30
C PRO A 129 6.99 12.94 -9.72
N GLN A 130 5.99 13.76 -10.01
CA GLN A 130 5.78 15.05 -9.33
C GLN A 130 5.07 14.84 -7.99
N VAL A 131 4.24 13.80 -7.88
CA VAL A 131 3.49 13.50 -6.67
C VAL A 131 3.71 12.05 -6.27
N ILE A 132 3.92 11.85 -4.96
CA ILE A 132 3.98 10.52 -4.33
C ILE A 132 2.79 10.40 -3.37
N ILE A 133 2.14 9.24 -3.36
CA ILE A 133 1.15 8.83 -2.37
C ILE A 133 1.70 7.60 -1.64
N THR A 134 1.68 7.63 -0.31
CA THR A 134 2.14 6.53 0.54
C THR A 134 1.30 6.45 1.81
N TYR A 135 1.69 5.63 2.79
CA TYR A 135 1.02 5.58 4.10
C TYR A 135 1.54 6.68 5.03
N ASP A 136 0.73 7.00 6.06
CA ASP A 136 1.14 7.80 7.21
C ASP A 136 2.07 6.99 8.16
N GLU A 137 2.50 7.62 9.24
CA GLU A 137 3.35 7.03 10.27
C GLU A 137 2.73 5.83 11.00
N ASN A 138 1.41 5.68 10.91
CA ASN A 138 0.66 4.55 11.49
C ASN A 138 0.37 3.45 10.45
N GLY A 139 0.81 3.63 9.19
CA GLY A 139 0.57 2.68 8.11
C GLY A 139 -0.89 2.60 7.64
N GLY A 140 -1.75 3.56 8.08
CA GLY A 140 -3.21 3.46 7.97
C GLY A 140 -3.82 2.43 8.93
N TYR A 141 -3.10 1.39 9.26
CA TYR A 141 -3.21 0.48 10.40
C TYR A 141 -1.83 -0.19 10.59
N PRO A 142 -1.49 -0.69 11.82
CA PRO A 142 -0.12 -1.02 12.18
C PRO A 142 0.35 -2.38 11.62
N HIS A 143 0.23 -2.57 10.30
CA HIS A 143 0.83 -3.72 9.63
C HIS A 143 2.34 -3.50 9.48
N PRO A 144 3.21 -4.48 9.80
CA PRO A 144 4.66 -4.31 9.74
C PRO A 144 5.17 -3.80 8.39
N ASP A 145 4.66 -4.34 7.28
CA ASP A 145 5.04 -3.88 5.94
C ASP A 145 4.54 -2.47 5.62
N HIS A 146 3.35 -2.05 6.11
CA HIS A 146 2.87 -0.68 5.92
C HIS A 146 3.75 0.33 6.66
N LEU A 147 4.15 0.00 7.89
CA LEU A 147 5.08 0.83 8.67
C LEU A 147 6.45 0.93 7.99
N MET A 148 6.94 -0.18 7.40
CA MET A 148 8.17 -0.17 6.61
C MET A 148 8.02 0.69 5.35
N VAL A 149 6.92 0.57 4.61
CA VAL A 149 6.66 1.43 3.43
C VAL A 149 6.69 2.90 3.81
N HIS A 150 6.05 3.29 4.94
CA HIS A 150 6.10 4.66 5.41
C HIS A 150 7.55 5.10 5.65
N ARG A 151 8.30 4.41 6.50
CA ARG A 151 9.68 4.78 6.87
C ARG A 151 10.60 4.87 5.64
N ALA A 152 10.55 3.86 4.77
CA ALA A 152 11.33 3.83 3.54
C ALA A 152 10.92 4.94 2.56
N SER A 153 9.62 5.21 2.42
CA SER A 153 9.12 6.28 1.56
C SER A 153 9.55 7.67 2.02
N MET A 154 9.63 7.90 3.34
CA MET A 154 10.10 9.19 3.88
C MET A 154 11.58 9.40 3.60
N ILE A 155 12.41 8.37 3.79
CA ILE A 155 13.84 8.42 3.40
C ILE A 155 13.97 8.63 1.89
N ALA A 156 13.23 7.86 1.09
CA ALA A 156 13.28 7.97 -0.35
C ALA A 156 12.82 9.36 -0.87
N TRP A 157 11.81 9.95 -0.23
CA TRP A 157 11.37 11.31 -0.52
C TRP A 157 12.51 12.34 -0.32
N GLU A 158 13.24 12.24 0.79
CA GLU A 158 14.34 13.16 1.11
C GLU A 158 15.56 12.91 0.23
N LYS A 159 15.83 11.65 -0.11
CA LYS A 159 17.07 11.21 -0.75
C LYS A 159 17.02 11.09 -2.26
N ALA A 160 15.85 11.05 -2.88
CA ALA A 160 15.77 10.91 -4.34
C ALA A 160 16.36 12.11 -5.10
N GLY A 161 16.31 13.32 -4.52
CA GLY A 161 16.90 14.54 -5.06
C GLY A 161 18.39 14.74 -4.72
N ASP A 162 18.94 13.96 -3.79
CA ASP A 162 20.32 14.10 -3.33
C ASP A 162 21.30 13.41 -4.31
N PRO A 163 22.16 14.16 -5.02
CA PRO A 163 23.08 13.58 -6.01
C PRO A 163 24.15 12.69 -5.40
N ASP A 164 24.45 12.86 -4.11
CA ASP A 164 25.47 12.11 -3.41
C ASP A 164 24.91 10.81 -2.79
N TYR A 165 23.59 10.68 -2.70
CA TYR A 165 22.96 9.47 -2.20
C TYR A 165 22.83 8.44 -3.33
N HIS A 166 23.65 7.38 -3.26
CA HIS A 166 23.62 6.26 -4.21
C HIS A 166 23.48 6.69 -5.69
N PRO A 167 24.50 7.35 -6.28
CA PRO A 167 24.44 7.86 -7.66
C PRO A 167 24.20 6.76 -8.70
N GLU A 168 24.50 5.50 -8.38
CA GLU A 168 24.24 4.34 -9.23
C GLU A 168 22.73 4.00 -9.38
N LEU A 169 21.87 4.60 -8.54
CA LEU A 169 20.41 4.41 -8.61
C LEU A 169 19.73 5.27 -9.68
N GLY A 170 20.47 6.13 -10.37
CA GLY A 170 19.98 6.98 -11.45
C GLY A 170 20.11 8.47 -11.14
N GLU A 171 19.78 9.30 -12.13
CA GLU A 171 19.85 10.76 -12.03
C GLU A 171 18.90 11.29 -10.95
N PRO A 172 19.35 12.23 -10.10
CA PRO A 172 18.54 12.81 -9.05
C PRO A 172 17.19 13.34 -9.53
N TRP A 173 16.17 13.11 -8.73
CA TRP A 173 14.83 13.62 -8.98
C TRP A 173 14.17 14.07 -7.69
N GLU A 174 13.70 15.31 -7.63
CA GLU A 174 12.99 15.87 -6.48
C GLU A 174 11.48 15.90 -6.77
N PRO A 175 10.68 15.01 -6.15
CA PRO A 175 9.23 15.08 -6.25
C PRO A 175 8.70 16.37 -5.58
N LEU A 176 7.58 16.90 -6.07
CA LEU A 176 7.06 18.20 -5.60
C LEU A 176 6.16 18.07 -4.36
N LYS A 177 5.43 16.94 -4.24
CA LYS A 177 4.46 16.71 -3.15
C LYS A 177 4.41 15.26 -2.75
N LEU A 178 4.25 15.04 -1.44
CA LEU A 178 3.95 13.76 -0.86
C LEU A 178 2.62 13.85 -0.11
N TYR A 179 1.75 12.85 -0.31
CA TYR A 179 0.48 12.72 0.37
C TYR A 179 0.36 11.37 1.07
N TYR A 180 -0.35 11.35 2.19
CA TYR A 180 -0.73 10.12 2.86
C TYR A 180 -2.11 9.66 2.42
N SER A 181 -2.24 8.35 2.16
CA SER A 181 -3.51 7.73 1.87
C SER A 181 -4.16 7.20 3.15
N HIS A 182 -5.41 7.58 3.39
CA HIS A 182 -6.18 7.09 4.52
C HIS A 182 -7.32 6.18 4.03
N GLY A 183 -7.21 4.87 4.34
CA GLY A 183 -8.23 3.88 3.99
C GLY A 183 -9.42 3.88 4.96
N PHE A 184 -9.13 4.02 6.25
CA PHE A 184 -10.10 3.95 7.34
C PHE A 184 -10.43 5.34 7.87
N VAL A 185 -11.47 5.97 7.31
CA VAL A 185 -11.98 7.28 7.77
C VAL A 185 -13.39 7.06 8.31
N TYR A 186 -13.67 7.55 9.53
CA TYR A 186 -14.94 7.34 10.23
C TYR A 186 -16.15 7.62 9.33
N GLN A 187 -16.17 8.78 8.68
CA GLN A 187 -17.29 9.22 7.84
C GLN A 187 -17.54 8.24 6.68
N ARG A 188 -16.47 7.72 6.07
CA ARG A 188 -16.55 6.73 4.98
C ARG A 188 -17.07 5.39 5.48
N MET A 189 -16.55 4.91 6.60
CA MET A 189 -17.01 3.65 7.19
C MET A 189 -18.45 3.74 7.67
N LYS A 190 -18.82 4.89 8.27
CA LYS A 190 -20.21 5.14 8.66
C LYS A 190 -21.14 5.17 7.46
N MET A 191 -20.77 5.84 6.39
CA MET A 191 -21.56 5.86 5.15
C MET A 191 -21.79 4.45 4.60
N PHE A 192 -20.78 3.61 4.53
CA PHE A 192 -20.93 2.22 4.09
C PHE A 192 -21.82 1.40 5.03
N HIS A 193 -21.68 1.62 6.34
CA HIS A 193 -22.53 1.00 7.35
C HIS A 193 -24.00 1.34 7.13
N ASP A 194 -24.30 2.63 7.05
CA ASP A 194 -25.67 3.13 6.88
C ASP A 194 -26.29 2.61 5.58
N LEU A 195 -25.57 2.69 4.45
CA LEU A 195 -26.05 2.18 3.15
C LEU A 195 -26.38 0.68 3.18
N LEU A 196 -25.54 -0.14 3.81
CA LEU A 196 -25.81 -1.57 3.93
C LEU A 196 -27.07 -1.85 4.75
N LEU A 197 -27.26 -1.11 5.84
CA LEU A 197 -28.47 -1.25 6.67
C LEU A 197 -29.73 -0.79 5.93
N GLU A 198 -29.66 0.31 5.19
CA GLU A 198 -30.77 0.81 4.34
C GLU A 198 -31.20 -0.23 3.29
N GLU A 199 -30.22 -0.98 2.74
CA GLU A 199 -30.47 -2.08 1.81
C GLU A 199 -30.89 -3.40 2.50
N GLY A 200 -31.04 -3.40 3.82
CA GLY A 200 -31.38 -4.61 4.61
C GLY A 200 -30.25 -5.65 4.64
N LYS A 201 -29.01 -5.24 4.39
CA LYS A 201 -27.82 -6.10 4.39
C LYS A 201 -27.08 -6.02 5.74
N PRO A 202 -26.45 -7.12 6.22
CA PRO A 202 -25.59 -7.05 7.39
C PRO A 202 -24.37 -6.17 7.12
N SER A 203 -23.99 -5.33 8.08
CA SER A 203 -22.82 -4.48 7.98
C SER A 203 -21.66 -4.98 8.85
N PRO A 204 -20.47 -5.20 8.30
CA PRO A 204 -19.29 -5.58 9.07
C PRO A 204 -18.68 -4.39 9.86
N TYR A 205 -19.10 -3.17 9.54
CA TYR A 205 -18.51 -1.95 10.11
C TYR A 205 -19.06 -1.58 11.49
N GLY A 206 -20.20 -2.11 11.92
CA GLY A 206 -20.85 -1.77 13.19
C GLY A 206 -19.93 -1.90 14.43
N PRO A 207 -19.29 -3.06 14.65
CA PRO A 207 -18.38 -3.26 15.79
C PRO A 207 -17.16 -2.33 15.77
N MET A 208 -16.65 -2.00 14.59
CA MET A 208 -15.54 -1.06 14.42
C MET A 208 -15.97 0.37 14.77
N LEU A 209 -17.10 0.82 14.21
CA LEU A 209 -17.65 2.16 14.48
C LEU A 209 -18.00 2.36 15.95
N ALA A 210 -18.50 1.32 16.63
CA ALA A 210 -18.83 1.40 18.05
C ALA A 210 -17.60 1.58 18.97
N ARG A 211 -16.42 1.18 18.49
CA ARG A 211 -15.15 1.31 19.21
C ARG A 211 -14.30 2.49 18.71
N TRP A 212 -14.79 3.22 17.70
CA TRP A 212 -14.05 4.32 17.12
C TRP A 212 -13.87 5.46 18.13
N ASP A 213 -12.63 5.76 18.45
CA ASP A 213 -12.31 6.93 19.26
C ASP A 213 -12.36 8.17 18.38
N THR A 214 -13.42 8.98 18.57
CA THR A 214 -13.60 10.23 17.83
C THR A 214 -12.58 11.31 18.18
N CYS A 215 -11.72 11.08 19.18
CA CYS A 215 -10.59 11.97 19.50
C CYS A 215 -9.37 11.72 18.60
N LEU A 216 -9.30 10.58 17.93
CA LEU A 216 -8.32 10.33 16.89
C LEU A 216 -8.84 10.95 15.59
N LEU A 217 -8.29 12.11 15.25
CA LEU A 217 -8.56 12.83 14.01
C LEU A 217 -7.87 12.11 12.83
N TYR A 218 -8.42 10.98 12.42
CA TYR A 218 -8.19 10.38 11.13
C TYR A 218 -9.53 10.09 10.45
#